data_90c20befaedaeab200dd40877e5140d0
#
_entry.id   90c20befaedaeab200dd40877e5140d0
#
_cell.length_a   1.000
_cell.length_b   1.000
_cell.length_c   1.000
_cell.angle_alpha   90.00
_cell.angle_beta   90.00
_cell.angle_gamma   90.00
#
_symmetry.space_group_name_H-M   'P 1'
#
loop_
_entity.id
_entity.type
_entity.pdbx_description
1 polymer ?
#
loop_
_entity_poly.entity_id
_entity_poly.type
_entity_poly.pdbx_seq_one_letter_code
_entity_poly.pdbx_strand_id
1 'polypeptide(L)'
;MTSNQKFDPIAYVKSRKEAEARLIEAGAYSPEMEHDACGVGFVASIDGSPRRSVVDAAIEALQSIWHRGAVDADGMTGDGAGIHLSIPRDFFIKHIARTGHSDDGGRLAVGMVFLPRNDIGAQEQCRCIVEQEVLRLGHFVYGWRQVPVDTGALGDKALATRPEIEQIMFSMPESLDEEEAERQLYKIRRRIEKAVLAELITDFYICSLSTRSIIYKGMFLAEQVTAFYPDLLDQQFVSNFAVYHQRYSTNTFPTWKLAQPFRILAHNGEINTLRGNSNWMSCHEDRMEHEVFADSINDIKPVIEKGASDSAALDSVFELLLQGGRSLPMVKTMMIPEAMDVSGDSKLAKLYAYCNSVMEPWDGPAAIAAHFGDWVIGGTDRNGLRPMRYTHTTDGLLIAGSETGMVHVDETKIAECGRLG
;
A
#
# COMPACT_ATOMS: atom_id res chain seq x y z
N MET A 1 -6.56 -1.50 25.22
CA MET A 1 -8.00 -1.79 25.16
C MET A 1 -8.21 -3.28 25.13
N THR A 2 -9.08 -3.85 25.93
CA THR A 2 -9.27 -5.29 26.11
C THR A 2 -9.84 -5.92 24.84
N SER A 3 -9.22 -6.95 24.35
CA SER A 3 -9.37 -7.61 23.05
C SER A 3 -10.66 -8.40 22.79
N ASN A 4 -11.82 -7.97 23.30
CA ASN A 4 -13.06 -8.74 23.13
C ASN A 4 -14.34 -7.88 22.94
N GLN A 5 -14.20 -6.61 22.62
CA GLN A 5 -15.39 -5.82 22.34
C GLN A 5 -15.71 -5.90 20.84
N LYS A 6 -16.80 -6.61 20.50
CA LYS A 6 -17.34 -6.70 19.15
C LYS A 6 -17.64 -5.29 18.64
N PHE A 7 -17.19 -4.97 17.45
CA PHE A 7 -17.48 -3.68 16.82
C PHE A 7 -18.99 -3.46 16.75
N ASP A 8 -19.45 -2.33 17.32
CA ASP A 8 -20.86 -1.91 17.28
C ASP A 8 -21.01 -0.75 16.30
N PRO A 9 -21.56 -0.99 15.11
CA PRO A 9 -21.71 0.03 14.08
C PRO A 9 -22.57 1.21 14.49
N ILE A 10 -23.62 0.98 15.28
CA ILE A 10 -24.55 2.04 15.74
C ILE A 10 -23.86 2.94 16.75
N ALA A 11 -23.17 2.34 17.73
CA ALA A 11 -22.39 3.08 18.71
C ALA A 11 -21.27 3.87 18.04
N TYR A 12 -20.64 3.30 17.01
CA TYR A 12 -19.60 3.96 16.22
C TYR A 12 -20.12 5.21 15.49
N VAL A 13 -21.19 5.10 14.69
CA VAL A 13 -21.80 6.23 13.98
C VAL A 13 -22.24 7.33 14.95
N LYS A 14 -22.81 6.94 16.09
CA LYS A 14 -23.22 7.89 17.11
C LYS A 14 -22.01 8.64 17.71
N SER A 15 -20.98 7.91 18.10
CA SER A 15 -19.73 8.48 18.65
C SER A 15 -19.07 9.46 17.68
N ARG A 16 -19.05 9.12 16.37
CA ARG A 16 -18.52 9.98 15.34
C ARG A 16 -19.29 11.30 15.19
N LYS A 17 -20.61 11.23 15.13
CA LYS A 17 -21.47 12.43 15.08
C LYS A 17 -21.31 13.32 16.31
N GLU A 18 -21.17 12.72 17.49
CA GLU A 18 -20.92 13.45 18.73
C GLU A 18 -19.54 14.12 18.76
N ALA A 19 -18.52 13.47 18.18
CA ALA A 19 -17.18 14.05 18.05
C ALA A 19 -17.18 15.23 17.07
N GLU A 20 -17.83 15.08 15.92
CA GLU A 20 -18.01 16.13 14.93
C GLU A 20 -18.73 17.35 15.51
N ALA A 21 -19.84 17.13 16.21
CA ALA A 21 -20.59 18.20 16.86
C ALA A 21 -19.73 18.97 17.88
N ARG A 22 -18.92 18.28 18.68
CA ARG A 22 -17.98 18.92 19.63
C ARG A 22 -16.92 19.77 18.92
N LEU A 23 -16.41 19.32 17.79
CA LEU A 23 -15.43 20.08 17.01
C LEU A 23 -16.04 21.32 16.37
N ILE A 24 -17.31 21.24 15.92
CA ILE A 24 -18.05 22.38 15.40
C ILE A 24 -18.27 23.40 16.53
N GLU A 25 -18.73 22.96 17.69
CA GLU A 25 -18.94 23.82 18.84
C GLU A 25 -17.66 24.51 19.33
N ALA A 26 -16.53 23.80 19.27
CA ALA A 26 -15.22 24.34 19.59
C ALA A 26 -14.64 25.28 18.52
N GLY A 27 -15.31 25.43 17.36
CA GLY A 27 -14.80 26.22 16.24
C GLY A 27 -13.58 25.59 15.54
N ALA A 28 -13.31 24.31 15.82
CA ALA A 28 -12.18 23.59 15.24
C ALA A 28 -12.53 22.86 13.91
N TYR A 29 -13.81 22.79 13.56
CA TYR A 29 -14.34 22.15 12.37
C TYR A 29 -15.54 22.91 11.84
N SER A 30 -15.66 23.01 10.51
CA SER A 30 -16.87 23.47 9.85
C SER A 30 -17.23 22.47 8.73
N PRO A 31 -18.50 22.07 8.62
CA PRO A 31 -18.95 21.24 7.48
C PRO A 31 -18.74 21.89 6.10
N GLU A 32 -18.56 23.22 6.08
CA GLU A 32 -18.28 23.98 4.85
C GLU A 32 -16.78 24.01 4.48
N MET A 33 -15.90 23.52 5.38
CA MET A 33 -14.49 23.39 5.05
C MET A 33 -14.30 22.32 4.01
N GLU A 34 -13.36 22.56 3.07
CA GLU A 34 -12.94 21.55 2.10
C GLU A 34 -12.25 20.38 2.83
N HIS A 35 -12.81 19.17 2.67
CA HIS A 35 -12.33 17.96 3.33
C HIS A 35 -11.61 17.02 2.34
N ASP A 36 -11.20 17.52 1.18
CA ASP A 36 -10.71 16.74 0.04
C ASP A 36 -9.23 16.31 0.11
N ALA A 37 -8.62 16.33 1.28
CA ALA A 37 -7.26 15.84 1.47
C ALA A 37 -7.25 14.46 2.13
N CYS A 38 -6.57 13.49 1.50
CA CYS A 38 -6.33 12.17 2.07
C CYS A 38 -5.39 12.25 3.30
N GLY A 39 -5.48 11.27 4.18
CA GLY A 39 -4.47 11.05 5.21
C GLY A 39 -3.46 10.01 4.74
N VAL A 40 -2.16 10.32 4.78
CA VAL A 40 -1.09 9.43 4.39
C VAL A 40 0.09 9.55 5.33
N GLY A 41 0.79 8.45 5.56
CA GLY A 41 2.02 8.48 6.32
C GLY A 41 2.66 7.11 6.48
N PHE A 42 3.71 7.09 7.29
CA PHE A 42 4.39 5.87 7.68
C PHE A 42 4.93 5.96 9.11
N VAL A 43 5.14 4.80 9.70
CA VAL A 43 5.93 4.60 10.93
C VAL A 43 7.03 3.61 10.60
N ALA A 44 8.25 3.87 11.03
CA ALA A 44 9.37 2.95 10.81
C ALA A 44 10.26 2.87 12.05
N SER A 45 10.84 1.68 12.26
CA SER A 45 11.91 1.45 13.22
C SER A 45 13.24 1.83 12.59
N ILE A 46 13.96 2.78 13.16
CA ILE A 46 15.21 3.31 12.58
C ILE A 46 16.32 2.25 12.53
N ASP A 47 16.33 1.34 13.49
CA ASP A 47 17.29 0.22 13.52
C ASP A 47 16.88 -0.97 12.63
N GLY A 48 15.75 -0.86 11.92
CA GLY A 48 15.21 -1.91 11.06
C GLY A 48 14.63 -3.11 11.80
N SER A 49 14.58 -3.11 13.13
CA SER A 49 14.05 -4.24 13.90
C SER A 49 12.51 -4.29 13.85
N PRO A 50 11.90 -5.46 13.61
CA PRO A 50 10.45 -5.60 13.68
C PRO A 50 9.95 -5.43 15.12
N ARG A 51 8.96 -4.55 15.30
CA ARG A 51 8.38 -4.23 16.62
C ARG A 51 6.86 -4.17 16.55
N ARG A 52 6.20 -4.60 17.62
CA ARG A 52 4.76 -4.42 17.75
C ARG A 52 4.38 -2.93 17.83
N SER A 53 5.21 -2.10 18.46
CA SER A 53 5.00 -0.67 18.59
C SER A 53 4.91 0.07 17.23
N VAL A 54 5.57 -0.43 16.17
CA VAL A 54 5.42 0.12 14.82
C VAL A 54 4.00 -0.10 14.29
N VAL A 55 3.46 -1.31 14.48
CA VAL A 55 2.10 -1.65 14.05
C VAL A 55 1.07 -0.87 14.86
N ASP A 56 1.24 -0.83 16.18
CA ASP A 56 0.32 -0.10 17.08
C ASP A 56 0.30 1.40 16.77
N ALA A 57 1.48 2.01 16.57
CA ALA A 57 1.58 3.42 16.21
C ALA A 57 0.98 3.72 14.83
N ALA A 58 1.14 2.82 13.85
CA ALA A 58 0.53 3.00 12.54
C ALA A 58 -1.00 2.86 12.56
N ILE A 59 -1.53 1.94 13.37
CA ILE A 59 -2.97 1.82 13.61
C ILE A 59 -3.51 3.09 14.29
N GLU A 60 -2.81 3.58 15.32
CA GLU A 60 -3.17 4.83 15.99
C GLU A 60 -3.16 6.01 15.01
N ALA A 61 -2.09 6.15 14.21
CA ALA A 61 -1.97 7.19 13.21
C ALA A 61 -3.13 7.15 12.20
N LEU A 62 -3.44 5.95 11.69
CA LEU A 62 -4.53 5.76 10.74
C LEU A 62 -5.88 6.14 11.35
N GLN A 63 -6.14 5.73 12.60
CA GLN A 63 -7.37 6.08 13.33
C GLN A 63 -7.47 7.58 13.66
N SER A 64 -6.34 8.23 13.94
CA SER A 64 -6.29 9.66 14.27
C SER A 64 -6.64 10.57 13.08
N ILE A 65 -6.48 10.09 11.85
CA ILE A 65 -6.83 10.84 10.63
C ILE A 65 -8.24 10.51 10.09
N TRP A 66 -9.12 9.98 10.94
CA TRP A 66 -10.51 9.60 10.58
C TRP A 66 -11.30 10.72 9.87
N HIS A 67 -11.05 11.97 10.23
CA HIS A 67 -11.66 13.16 9.64
C HIS A 67 -11.33 13.37 8.16
N ARG A 68 -10.33 12.65 7.63
CA ARG A 68 -9.95 12.65 6.22
C ARG A 68 -10.73 11.63 5.38
N GLY A 69 -11.40 10.66 6.02
CA GLY A 69 -12.20 9.66 5.31
C GLY A 69 -13.52 10.20 4.80
N ALA A 70 -13.91 9.86 3.58
CA ALA A 70 -15.26 10.06 3.11
C ALA A 70 -16.13 8.85 3.45
N VAL A 71 -17.41 9.13 3.74
CA VAL A 71 -18.38 8.15 4.18
C VAL A 71 -19.55 8.18 3.22
N ASP A 72 -19.99 7.01 2.75
CA ASP A 72 -21.18 6.91 1.90
C ASP A 72 -22.48 7.22 2.70
N ALA A 73 -23.59 7.33 2.00
CA ALA A 73 -24.89 7.67 2.57
C ALA A 73 -25.38 6.68 3.67
N ASP A 74 -24.86 5.46 3.72
CA ASP A 74 -25.14 4.47 4.76
C ASP A 74 -24.45 4.80 6.10
N GLY A 75 -23.58 5.81 6.13
CA GLY A 75 -22.86 6.27 7.32
C GLY A 75 -21.75 5.32 7.79
N MET A 76 -21.48 4.23 7.07
CA MET A 76 -20.54 3.19 7.44
C MET A 76 -19.59 2.75 6.33
N THR A 77 -20.01 2.78 5.06
CA THR A 77 -19.12 2.46 3.95
C THR A 77 -18.10 3.58 3.79
N GLY A 78 -16.83 3.26 4.02
CA GLY A 78 -15.72 4.17 3.74
C GLY A 78 -15.29 4.11 2.28
N ASP A 79 -14.65 5.16 1.83
CA ASP A 79 -14.09 5.26 0.47
C ASP A 79 -12.75 4.53 0.32
N GLY A 80 -12.12 4.12 1.41
CA GLY A 80 -10.97 3.24 1.41
C GLY A 80 -9.95 3.56 2.50
N ALA A 81 -9.40 2.52 3.09
CA ALA A 81 -8.27 2.61 4.01
C ALA A 81 -7.41 1.35 3.93
N GLY A 82 -6.16 1.45 4.41
CA GLY A 82 -5.29 0.30 4.45
C GLY A 82 -3.92 0.58 5.06
N ILE A 83 -3.19 -0.51 5.23
CA ILE A 83 -1.88 -0.52 5.85
C ILE A 83 -0.97 -1.53 5.13
N HIS A 84 0.26 -1.13 4.84
CA HIS A 84 1.32 -1.93 4.24
C HIS A 84 2.42 -2.15 5.26
N LEU A 85 2.75 -3.39 5.55
CA LEU A 85 3.58 -3.83 6.67
C LEU A 85 4.62 -4.83 6.20
N SER A 86 5.68 -5.06 6.98
CA SER A 86 6.55 -6.22 6.74
C SER A 86 5.83 -7.53 7.12
N ILE A 87 6.22 -8.63 6.45
CA ILE A 87 5.69 -9.96 6.72
C ILE A 87 6.22 -10.46 8.07
N PRO A 88 5.35 -10.68 9.08
CA PRO A 88 5.77 -11.26 10.35
C PRO A 88 5.95 -12.78 10.21
N ARG A 89 7.18 -13.24 9.97
CA ARG A 89 7.49 -14.65 9.66
C ARG A 89 6.89 -15.62 10.69
N ASP A 90 7.09 -15.35 11.98
CA ASP A 90 6.61 -16.24 13.07
C ASP A 90 5.08 -16.37 13.09
N PHE A 91 4.36 -15.31 12.72
CA PHE A 91 2.91 -15.35 12.55
C PHE A 91 2.52 -16.31 11.43
N PHE A 92 3.19 -16.24 10.27
CA PHE A 92 2.87 -17.08 9.12
C PHE A 92 3.33 -18.54 9.28
N ILE A 93 4.44 -18.82 9.97
CA ILE A 93 4.87 -20.19 10.27
C ILE A 93 3.77 -20.99 10.99
N LYS A 94 3.04 -20.36 11.91
CA LYS A 94 1.90 -21.02 12.59
C LYS A 94 0.77 -21.37 11.63
N HIS A 95 0.55 -20.53 10.60
CA HIS A 95 -0.46 -20.80 9.59
C HIS A 95 -0.01 -21.85 8.59
N ILE A 96 1.28 -21.89 8.25
CA ILE A 96 1.89 -22.97 7.47
C ILE A 96 1.68 -24.32 8.16
N ALA A 97 1.92 -24.40 9.47
CA ALA A 97 1.67 -25.63 10.24
C ALA A 97 0.21 -26.13 10.14
N ARG A 98 -0.75 -25.22 9.99
CA ARG A 98 -2.18 -25.60 9.83
C ARG A 98 -2.49 -26.19 8.47
N THR A 99 -1.67 -25.99 7.45
CA THR A 99 -1.82 -26.63 6.13
C THR A 99 -1.16 -28.01 6.09
N GLY A 100 -0.59 -28.49 7.20
CA GLY A 100 0.09 -29.78 7.31
C GLY A 100 1.55 -29.75 6.87
N HIS A 101 2.12 -28.58 6.63
CA HIS A 101 3.51 -28.37 6.25
C HIS A 101 4.33 -27.83 7.43
N SER A 102 5.64 -28.04 7.35
CA SER A 102 6.61 -27.37 8.21
C SER A 102 7.36 -26.30 7.39
N ASP A 103 7.80 -25.24 8.05
CA ASP A 103 8.74 -24.29 7.45
C ASP A 103 10.01 -25.05 7.02
N ASP A 104 10.35 -24.95 5.74
CA ASP A 104 11.51 -25.64 5.16
C ASP A 104 12.81 -24.82 5.30
N GLY A 105 12.75 -23.66 5.94
CA GLY A 105 13.88 -22.74 6.11
C GLY A 105 14.14 -21.86 4.89
N GLY A 106 13.38 -22.04 3.81
CA GLY A 106 13.47 -21.20 2.61
C GLY A 106 12.94 -19.80 2.85
N ARG A 107 13.01 -18.97 1.83
CA ARG A 107 12.47 -17.61 1.84
C ARG A 107 10.94 -17.66 1.73
N LEU A 108 10.26 -17.31 2.81
CA LEU A 108 8.80 -17.28 2.84
C LEU A 108 8.28 -16.13 1.95
N ALA A 109 7.44 -16.44 0.99
CA ALA A 109 6.66 -15.49 0.22
C ALA A 109 5.17 -15.60 0.60
N VAL A 110 4.51 -14.45 0.69
CA VAL A 110 3.09 -14.35 1.00
C VAL A 110 2.39 -13.46 -0.01
N GLY A 111 1.31 -13.96 -0.59
CA GLY A 111 0.43 -13.18 -1.46
C GLY A 111 -0.90 -12.87 -0.75
N MET A 112 -1.31 -11.59 -0.73
CA MET A 112 -2.66 -11.18 -0.33
C MET A 112 -3.51 -11.06 -1.59
N VAL A 113 -4.55 -11.87 -1.71
CA VAL A 113 -5.33 -12.03 -2.94
C VAL A 113 -6.80 -11.77 -2.69
N PHE A 114 -7.39 -10.93 -3.53
CA PHE A 114 -8.82 -10.73 -3.65
C PHE A 114 -9.37 -11.63 -4.76
N LEU A 115 -10.30 -12.51 -4.42
CA LEU A 115 -10.92 -13.47 -5.32
C LEU A 115 -12.40 -13.11 -5.57
N PRO A 116 -13.00 -13.53 -6.69
CA PRO A 116 -14.43 -13.41 -6.93
C PRO A 116 -15.23 -14.03 -5.78
N ARG A 117 -16.14 -13.27 -5.14
CA ARG A 117 -16.82 -13.75 -3.94
C ARG A 117 -17.90 -14.79 -4.21
N ASN A 118 -18.69 -14.59 -5.27
CA ASN A 118 -19.93 -15.32 -5.50
C ASN A 118 -19.79 -16.45 -6.53
N ASP A 119 -18.61 -16.61 -7.11
CA ASP A 119 -18.32 -17.64 -8.12
C ASP A 119 -17.21 -18.56 -7.62
N ILE A 120 -17.61 -19.69 -7.04
CA ILE A 120 -16.69 -20.72 -6.51
C ILE A 120 -15.83 -21.31 -7.63
N GLY A 121 -16.39 -21.47 -8.85
CA GLY A 121 -15.64 -21.97 -10.00
C GLY A 121 -14.52 -21.00 -10.40
N ALA A 122 -14.83 -19.71 -10.50
CA ALA A 122 -13.84 -18.69 -10.77
C ALA A 122 -12.79 -18.54 -9.64
N GLN A 123 -13.20 -18.71 -8.37
CA GLN A 123 -12.23 -18.73 -7.25
C GLN A 123 -11.22 -19.86 -7.43
N GLU A 124 -11.69 -21.08 -7.69
CA GLU A 124 -10.83 -22.26 -7.84
C GLU A 124 -9.92 -22.10 -9.06
N GLN A 125 -10.45 -21.59 -10.17
CA GLN A 125 -9.64 -21.29 -11.36
C GLN A 125 -8.55 -20.28 -11.07
N CYS A 126 -8.84 -19.20 -10.31
CA CYS A 126 -7.83 -18.24 -9.88
C CYS A 126 -6.76 -18.89 -9.01
N ARG A 127 -7.13 -19.74 -8.02
CA ARG A 127 -6.14 -20.46 -7.19
C ARG A 127 -5.23 -21.34 -8.04
N CYS A 128 -5.82 -22.13 -8.96
CA CYS A 128 -5.06 -22.97 -9.88
C CYS A 128 -4.07 -22.17 -10.72
N ILE A 129 -4.47 -21.02 -11.27
CA ILE A 129 -3.58 -20.15 -12.06
C ILE A 129 -2.43 -19.61 -11.18
N VAL A 130 -2.73 -19.14 -9.97
CA VAL A 130 -1.73 -18.65 -9.03
C VAL A 130 -0.71 -19.75 -8.70
N GLU A 131 -1.17 -20.93 -8.31
CA GLU A 131 -0.32 -22.08 -7.98
C GLU A 131 0.52 -22.52 -9.17
N GLN A 132 -0.05 -22.59 -10.36
CA GLN A 132 0.67 -22.98 -11.59
C GLN A 132 1.84 -22.03 -11.87
N GLU A 133 1.64 -20.71 -11.76
CA GLU A 133 2.73 -19.76 -12.03
C GLU A 133 3.81 -19.80 -10.92
N VAL A 134 3.45 -20.05 -9.67
CA VAL A 134 4.39 -20.27 -8.57
C VAL A 134 5.21 -21.55 -8.79
N LEU A 135 4.52 -22.68 -9.07
CA LEU A 135 5.14 -23.99 -9.28
C LEU A 135 6.00 -24.04 -10.55
N ARG A 136 5.66 -23.26 -11.57
CA ARG A 136 6.43 -23.18 -12.84
C ARG A 136 7.88 -22.76 -12.64
N LEU A 137 8.16 -21.95 -11.58
CA LEU A 137 9.52 -21.56 -11.22
C LEU A 137 10.17 -22.48 -10.17
N GLY A 138 9.51 -23.59 -9.84
CA GLY A 138 10.00 -24.58 -8.90
C GLY A 138 9.86 -24.19 -7.43
N HIS A 139 9.02 -23.19 -7.12
CA HIS A 139 8.74 -22.80 -5.73
C HIS A 139 7.80 -23.80 -5.07
N PHE A 140 7.91 -23.96 -3.75
CA PHE A 140 7.09 -24.91 -2.99
C PHE A 140 5.90 -24.22 -2.35
N VAL A 141 4.68 -24.61 -2.72
CA VAL A 141 3.43 -24.05 -2.19
C VAL A 141 3.06 -24.74 -0.89
N TYR A 142 3.01 -23.98 0.22
CA TYR A 142 2.49 -24.46 1.50
C TYR A 142 0.96 -24.50 1.51
N GLY A 143 0.29 -23.68 0.75
CA GLY A 143 -1.15 -23.64 0.61
C GLY A 143 -1.76 -22.26 0.81
N TRP A 144 -3.09 -22.27 0.92
CA TRP A 144 -3.91 -21.08 1.08
C TRP A 144 -4.43 -20.93 2.50
N ARG A 145 -4.51 -19.68 2.92
CA ARG A 145 -5.13 -19.29 4.17
C ARG A 145 -6.27 -18.32 3.89
N GLN A 146 -7.48 -18.68 4.31
CA GLN A 146 -8.55 -17.70 4.35
C GLN A 146 -8.24 -16.64 5.41
N VAL A 147 -8.25 -15.36 5.04
CA VAL A 147 -7.99 -14.28 5.97
C VAL A 147 -9.21 -14.10 6.88
N PRO A 148 -9.04 -14.16 8.21
CA PRO A 148 -10.14 -13.88 9.12
C PRO A 148 -10.62 -12.43 8.94
N VAL A 149 -11.92 -12.25 8.73
CA VAL A 149 -12.55 -10.94 8.60
C VAL A 149 -13.85 -10.86 9.38
N ASP A 150 -14.09 -9.71 10.03
CA ASP A 150 -15.39 -9.44 10.65
C ASP A 150 -16.22 -8.54 9.72
N THR A 151 -17.14 -9.15 9.01
CA THR A 151 -18.03 -8.45 8.08
C THR A 151 -19.02 -7.52 8.77
N GLY A 152 -19.25 -7.65 10.08
CA GLY A 152 -20.06 -6.73 10.87
C GLY A 152 -19.46 -5.32 10.99
N ALA A 153 -18.19 -5.17 10.63
CA ALA A 153 -17.52 -3.87 10.58
C ALA A 153 -17.82 -3.06 9.32
N LEU A 154 -18.45 -3.67 8.28
CA LEU A 154 -18.65 -3.04 6.97
C LEU A 154 -20.03 -2.37 6.85
N GLY A 155 -20.10 -1.29 6.07
CA GLY A 155 -21.36 -0.77 5.53
C GLY A 155 -21.90 -1.63 4.39
N ASP A 156 -23.18 -1.45 4.07
CA ASP A 156 -23.91 -2.29 3.12
C ASP A 156 -23.25 -2.35 1.74
N LYS A 157 -22.78 -1.22 1.23
CA LYS A 157 -22.16 -1.12 -0.10
C LYS A 157 -20.79 -1.80 -0.14
N ALA A 158 -19.97 -1.62 0.89
CA ALA A 158 -18.69 -2.30 1.03
C ALA A 158 -18.90 -3.82 1.16
N LEU A 159 -19.90 -4.24 1.93
CA LEU A 159 -20.26 -5.66 2.11
C LEU A 159 -20.74 -6.29 0.80
N ALA A 160 -21.58 -5.59 0.02
CA ALA A 160 -22.10 -6.08 -1.26
C ALA A 160 -20.99 -6.33 -2.30
N THR A 161 -19.94 -5.53 -2.27
CA THR A 161 -18.81 -5.58 -3.22
C THR A 161 -17.56 -6.25 -2.66
N ARG A 162 -17.62 -6.79 -1.42
CA ARG A 162 -16.48 -7.43 -0.76
C ARG A 162 -15.98 -8.63 -1.56
N PRO A 163 -14.68 -8.73 -1.85
CA PRO A 163 -14.09 -9.94 -2.42
C PRO A 163 -13.99 -11.06 -1.37
N GLU A 164 -13.76 -12.28 -1.81
CA GLU A 164 -13.17 -13.30 -0.94
C GLU A 164 -11.68 -12.98 -0.77
N ILE A 165 -11.18 -13.05 0.48
CA ILE A 165 -9.83 -12.58 0.81
C ILE A 165 -9.01 -13.75 1.31
N GLU A 166 -7.97 -14.11 0.56
CA GLU A 166 -7.10 -15.22 0.89
C GLU A 166 -5.62 -14.86 0.78
N GLN A 167 -4.81 -15.65 1.45
CA GLN A 167 -3.35 -15.55 1.38
C GLN A 167 -2.77 -16.86 0.86
N ILE A 168 -1.98 -16.78 -0.21
CA ILE A 168 -1.12 -17.89 -0.62
C ILE A 168 0.22 -17.77 0.12
N MET A 169 0.71 -18.89 0.62
CA MET A 169 2.00 -19.02 1.31
C MET A 169 2.86 -20.04 0.56
N PHE A 170 4.09 -19.68 0.24
CA PHE A 170 5.03 -20.57 -0.44
C PHE A 170 6.48 -20.25 -0.11
N SER A 171 7.34 -21.23 -0.34
CA SER A 171 8.78 -21.12 -0.15
C SER A 171 9.51 -20.87 -1.46
N MET A 172 10.46 -19.96 -1.42
CA MET A 172 11.43 -19.70 -2.49
C MET A 172 12.82 -20.12 -2.03
N PRO A 173 13.72 -20.54 -2.96
CA PRO A 173 15.07 -20.92 -2.60
C PRO A 173 15.83 -19.81 -1.85
N GLU A 174 16.49 -20.14 -0.75
CA GLU A 174 17.30 -19.19 0.03
C GLU A 174 18.51 -18.66 -0.78
N SER A 175 18.95 -19.44 -1.79
CA SER A 175 20.03 -19.05 -2.69
C SER A 175 19.74 -17.87 -3.60
N LEU A 176 18.47 -17.50 -3.80
CA LEU A 176 18.09 -16.27 -4.49
C LEU A 176 18.44 -15.07 -3.60
N ASP A 177 19.06 -14.05 -4.17
CA ASP A 177 19.15 -12.78 -3.47
C ASP A 177 17.75 -12.15 -3.35
N GLU A 178 17.61 -11.18 -2.46
CA GLU A 178 16.31 -10.61 -2.16
C GLU A 178 15.72 -9.81 -3.31
N GLU A 179 16.54 -9.10 -4.07
CA GLU A 179 16.10 -8.31 -5.21
C GLU A 179 15.62 -9.23 -6.34
N GLU A 180 16.33 -10.33 -6.59
CA GLU A 180 15.93 -11.31 -7.59
C GLU A 180 14.65 -12.05 -7.17
N ALA A 181 14.50 -12.37 -5.87
CA ALA A 181 13.27 -12.97 -5.36
C ALA A 181 12.06 -12.05 -5.60
N GLU A 182 12.16 -10.77 -5.23
CA GLU A 182 11.08 -9.77 -5.47
C GLU A 182 10.82 -9.58 -6.97
N ARG A 183 11.84 -9.57 -7.80
CA ARG A 183 11.71 -9.48 -9.27
C ARG A 183 11.00 -10.71 -9.87
N GLN A 184 11.30 -11.91 -9.37
CA GLN A 184 10.57 -13.11 -9.78
C GLN A 184 9.09 -13.03 -9.36
N LEU A 185 8.80 -12.59 -8.15
CA LEU A 185 7.43 -12.40 -7.68
C LEU A 185 6.66 -11.35 -8.50
N TYR A 186 7.32 -10.26 -8.88
CA TYR A 186 6.75 -9.29 -9.82
C TYR A 186 6.36 -9.93 -11.16
N LYS A 187 7.27 -10.71 -11.77
CA LYS A 187 7.02 -11.43 -13.03
C LYS A 187 5.87 -12.46 -12.87
N ILE A 188 5.89 -13.25 -11.79
CA ILE A 188 4.82 -14.21 -11.44
C ILE A 188 3.47 -13.48 -11.39
N ARG A 189 3.39 -12.42 -10.61
CA ARG A 189 2.15 -11.65 -10.45
C ARG A 189 1.63 -11.13 -11.80
N ARG A 190 2.49 -10.54 -12.63
CA ARG A 190 2.08 -10.04 -13.95
C ARG A 190 1.57 -11.15 -14.87
N ARG A 191 2.14 -12.34 -14.81
CA ARG A 191 1.65 -13.51 -15.56
C ARG A 191 0.30 -13.98 -15.04
N ILE A 192 0.13 -14.06 -13.71
CA ILE A 192 -1.14 -14.41 -13.08
C ILE A 192 -2.24 -13.43 -13.51
N GLU A 193 -2.00 -12.13 -13.38
CA GLU A 193 -2.97 -11.08 -13.76
C GLU A 193 -3.42 -11.24 -15.22
N LYS A 194 -2.50 -11.51 -16.13
CA LYS A 194 -2.80 -11.77 -17.55
C LYS A 194 -3.58 -13.06 -17.77
N ALA A 195 -3.17 -14.14 -17.11
CA ALA A 195 -3.84 -15.43 -17.27
C ALA A 195 -5.27 -15.39 -16.75
N VAL A 196 -5.50 -14.76 -15.60
CA VAL A 196 -6.84 -14.59 -15.04
C VAL A 196 -7.70 -13.68 -15.93
N LEU A 197 -7.13 -12.60 -16.48
CA LEU A 197 -7.86 -11.73 -17.40
C LEU A 197 -8.22 -12.45 -18.72
N ALA A 198 -7.38 -13.35 -19.21
CA ALA A 198 -7.66 -14.17 -20.39
C ALA A 198 -8.86 -15.09 -20.19
N GLU A 199 -9.14 -15.52 -18.95
CA GLU A 199 -10.32 -16.27 -18.55
C GLU A 199 -11.55 -15.37 -18.31
N LEU A 200 -11.45 -14.07 -18.61
CA LEU A 200 -12.50 -13.07 -18.44
C LEU A 200 -12.94 -12.86 -16.97
N ILE A 201 -12.09 -13.23 -16.01
CA ILE A 201 -12.35 -13.01 -14.58
C ILE A 201 -11.86 -11.60 -14.23
N THR A 202 -12.75 -10.68 -13.88
CA THR A 202 -12.47 -9.27 -13.62
C THR A 202 -12.37 -8.91 -12.13
N ASP A 203 -12.94 -9.74 -11.26
CA ASP A 203 -13.03 -9.50 -9.81
C ASP A 203 -11.85 -10.15 -9.05
N PHE A 204 -10.71 -10.25 -9.72
CA PHE A 204 -9.46 -10.76 -9.17
C PHE A 204 -8.47 -9.62 -8.99
N TYR A 205 -7.73 -9.62 -7.88
CA TYR A 205 -6.66 -8.65 -7.65
C TYR A 205 -5.63 -9.18 -6.64
N ILE A 206 -4.36 -9.03 -6.94
CA ILE A 206 -3.27 -9.30 -6.00
C ILE A 206 -2.86 -8.00 -5.33
N CYS A 207 -3.18 -7.84 -4.04
CA CYS A 207 -2.85 -6.66 -3.27
C CYS A 207 -1.33 -6.55 -3.05
N SER A 208 -0.71 -7.67 -2.68
CA SER A 208 0.72 -7.84 -2.51
C SER A 208 1.12 -9.28 -2.81
N LEU A 209 2.33 -9.47 -3.32
CA LEU A 209 3.00 -10.76 -3.50
C LEU A 209 4.49 -10.52 -3.30
N SER A 210 5.01 -10.84 -2.11
CA SER A 210 6.35 -10.43 -1.69
C SER A 210 6.92 -11.40 -0.65
N THR A 211 8.23 -11.39 -0.51
CA THR A 211 8.94 -12.02 0.62
C THR A 211 9.14 -11.06 1.78
N ARG A 212 8.88 -9.76 1.57
CA ARG A 212 9.19 -8.68 2.51
C ARG A 212 7.96 -8.05 3.13
N SER A 213 6.89 -7.89 2.36
CA SER A 213 5.78 -7.04 2.80
C SER A 213 4.40 -7.58 2.42
N ILE A 214 3.39 -7.12 3.15
CA ILE A 214 1.99 -7.51 2.98
C ILE A 214 1.08 -6.30 3.16
N ILE A 215 -0.02 -6.26 2.40
CA ILE A 215 -0.97 -5.14 2.38
C ILE A 215 -2.35 -5.61 2.82
N TYR A 216 -2.87 -4.98 3.86
CA TYR A 216 -4.25 -5.09 4.32
C TYR A 216 -5.00 -3.83 3.93
N LYS A 217 -6.03 -3.93 3.10
CA LYS A 217 -6.78 -2.78 2.60
C LYS A 217 -8.21 -3.12 2.23
N GLY A 218 -9.05 -2.11 2.07
CA GLY A 218 -10.43 -2.32 1.64
C GLY A 218 -11.28 -1.05 1.67
N MET A 219 -12.58 -1.23 1.37
CA MET A 219 -13.57 -0.14 1.37
C MET A 219 -14.13 0.09 2.77
N PHE A 220 -13.34 0.67 3.64
CA PHE A 220 -13.74 1.00 4.99
C PHE A 220 -13.06 2.29 5.46
N LEU A 221 -13.50 2.79 6.60
CA LEU A 221 -12.88 3.90 7.31
C LEU A 221 -11.68 3.40 8.11
N ALA A 222 -10.80 4.30 8.48
CA ALA A 222 -9.59 3.98 9.23
C ALA A 222 -9.85 3.12 10.47
N GLU A 223 -10.89 3.45 11.23
CA GLU A 223 -11.22 2.77 12.48
C GLU A 223 -11.75 1.34 12.26
N GLN A 224 -12.29 1.07 11.07
CA GLN A 224 -12.80 -0.25 10.71
C GLN A 224 -11.69 -1.23 10.30
N VAL A 225 -10.48 -0.76 9.97
CA VAL A 225 -9.38 -1.60 9.47
C VAL A 225 -9.06 -2.74 10.45
N THR A 226 -8.90 -2.44 11.73
CA THR A 226 -8.60 -3.45 12.76
C THR A 226 -9.82 -4.24 13.20
N ALA A 227 -11.00 -3.65 13.11
CA ALA A 227 -12.25 -4.36 13.36
C ALA A 227 -12.51 -5.40 12.28
N PHE A 228 -12.23 -5.08 11.01
CA PHE A 228 -12.40 -5.96 9.87
C PHE A 228 -11.30 -7.02 9.76
N TYR A 229 -10.03 -6.64 10.03
CA TYR A 229 -8.87 -7.53 9.98
C TYR A 229 -8.30 -7.81 11.38
N PRO A 230 -8.80 -8.82 12.11
CA PRO A 230 -8.31 -9.16 13.46
C PRO A 230 -6.83 -9.58 13.49
N ASP A 231 -6.25 -10.04 12.37
CA ASP A 231 -4.82 -10.33 12.24
C ASP A 231 -3.94 -9.18 12.74
N LEU A 232 -4.33 -7.94 12.44
CA LEU A 232 -3.58 -6.75 12.82
C LEU A 232 -3.54 -6.49 14.33
N LEU A 233 -4.39 -7.18 15.11
CA LEU A 233 -4.42 -7.11 16.58
C LEU A 233 -3.61 -8.23 17.24
N ASP A 234 -3.13 -9.22 16.50
CA ASP A 234 -2.29 -10.29 17.04
C ASP A 234 -0.94 -9.71 17.50
N GLN A 235 -0.52 -10.05 18.71
CA GLN A 235 0.75 -9.57 19.30
C GLN A 235 1.99 -10.08 18.55
N GLN A 236 1.86 -11.14 17.77
CA GLN A 236 2.93 -11.66 16.92
C GLN A 236 2.99 -10.96 15.56
N PHE A 237 1.99 -10.13 15.25
CA PHE A 237 2.03 -9.30 14.06
C PHE A 237 2.93 -8.10 14.35
N VAL A 238 4.23 -8.27 14.09
CA VAL A 238 5.29 -7.28 14.26
C VAL A 238 5.76 -6.78 12.90
N SER A 239 6.24 -5.54 12.83
CA SER A 239 6.74 -4.95 11.60
C SER A 239 7.88 -3.96 11.88
N ASN A 240 8.81 -3.81 10.94
CA ASN A 240 9.85 -2.79 11.01
C ASN A 240 9.41 -1.48 10.34
N PHE A 241 8.36 -1.52 9.53
CA PHE A 241 7.73 -0.33 8.94
C PHE A 241 6.22 -0.54 8.79
N ALA A 242 5.49 0.55 8.67
CA ALA A 242 4.11 0.55 8.26
C ALA A 242 3.83 1.80 7.43
N VAL A 243 3.37 1.63 6.19
CA VAL A 243 2.81 2.72 5.37
C VAL A 243 1.30 2.63 5.46
N TYR A 244 0.62 3.74 5.72
CA TYR A 244 -0.83 3.76 5.87
C TYR A 244 -1.48 4.86 5.05
N HIS A 245 -2.74 4.63 4.71
CA HIS A 245 -3.54 5.57 3.94
C HIS A 245 -5.00 5.53 4.35
N GLN A 246 -5.60 6.71 4.42
CA GLN A 246 -7.03 6.93 4.61
C GLN A 246 -7.54 7.78 3.46
N ARG A 247 -8.63 7.35 2.87
CA ARG A 247 -9.36 7.93 1.75
C ARG A 247 -8.92 7.42 0.38
N TYR A 248 -9.79 7.63 -0.57
CA TYR A 248 -9.69 7.23 -1.97
C TYR A 248 -9.42 8.45 -2.88
N SER A 249 -8.88 8.22 -4.09
CA SER A 249 -8.74 9.26 -5.11
C SER A 249 -10.10 9.76 -5.58
N THR A 250 -10.30 11.08 -5.63
CA THR A 250 -11.56 11.72 -5.99
C THR A 250 -11.99 11.51 -7.44
N ASN A 251 -11.10 11.02 -8.31
CA ASN A 251 -11.29 10.92 -9.76
C ASN A 251 -11.89 9.62 -10.28
N THR A 252 -12.14 8.63 -9.40
CA THR A 252 -12.70 7.32 -9.76
C THR A 252 -13.67 6.85 -8.68
N PHE A 253 -14.56 5.90 -9.02
CA PHE A 253 -15.45 5.30 -8.02
C PHE A 253 -14.65 4.40 -7.05
N PRO A 254 -14.88 4.46 -5.73
CA PRO A 254 -14.25 3.59 -4.76
C PRO A 254 -14.47 2.12 -5.09
N THR A 255 -13.39 1.34 -5.04
CA THR A 255 -13.42 -0.12 -5.17
C THR A 255 -12.38 -0.75 -4.25
N TRP A 256 -12.58 -2.00 -3.86
CA TRP A 256 -11.67 -2.73 -2.99
C TRP A 256 -10.22 -2.74 -3.51
N LYS A 257 -10.03 -2.98 -4.81
CA LYS A 257 -8.69 -3.04 -5.43
C LYS A 257 -7.96 -1.71 -5.46
N LEU A 258 -8.70 -0.61 -5.57
CA LEU A 258 -8.13 0.73 -5.69
C LEU A 258 -7.96 1.45 -4.35
N ALA A 259 -8.43 0.87 -3.23
CA ALA A 259 -8.06 1.35 -1.90
C ALA A 259 -6.54 1.32 -1.74
N GLN A 260 -5.99 2.31 -1.04
CA GLN A 260 -4.55 2.42 -0.80
C GLN A 260 -4.19 1.91 0.61
N PRO A 261 -2.89 1.54 0.85
CA PRO A 261 -1.72 1.61 -0.04
C PRO A 261 -1.80 0.70 -1.26
N PHE A 262 -1.09 1.09 -2.33
CA PHE A 262 -0.75 0.21 -3.43
C PHE A 262 0.49 -0.63 -3.07
N ARG A 263 1.12 -1.29 -4.08
CA ARG A 263 2.21 -2.26 -3.81
C ARG A 263 3.48 -1.60 -3.30
N ILE A 264 3.75 -0.39 -3.76
CA ILE A 264 4.95 0.38 -3.41
C ILE A 264 4.59 1.59 -2.54
N LEU A 265 3.53 2.32 -2.91
CA LEU A 265 3.26 3.63 -2.35
C LEU A 265 1.82 3.84 -1.87
N ALA A 266 1.69 4.83 -1.00
CA ALA A 266 0.46 5.52 -0.67
C ALA A 266 0.59 6.99 -1.10
N HIS A 267 -0.42 7.53 -1.76
CA HIS A 267 -0.40 8.83 -2.39
C HIS A 267 -1.60 9.68 -1.96
N ASN A 268 -1.32 10.83 -1.36
CA ASN A 268 -2.28 11.89 -1.12
C ASN A 268 -2.08 12.99 -2.15
N GLY A 269 -2.93 13.04 -3.16
CA GLY A 269 -2.82 14.05 -4.19
C GLY A 269 -3.52 13.68 -5.49
N GLU A 270 -3.19 14.42 -6.54
CA GLU A 270 -3.71 14.24 -7.89
C GLU A 270 -2.60 14.46 -8.91
N ILE A 271 -2.36 13.48 -9.77
CA ILE A 271 -1.42 13.64 -10.89
C ILE A 271 -2.14 14.30 -12.07
N ASN A 272 -1.95 15.60 -12.21
CA ASN A 272 -2.59 16.40 -13.24
C ASN A 272 -2.14 16.02 -14.66
N THR A 273 -0.95 15.49 -14.81
CA THR A 273 -0.33 15.11 -16.08
C THR A 273 -0.61 13.66 -16.48
N LEU A 274 -1.45 12.92 -15.75
CA LEU A 274 -1.68 11.47 -15.90
C LEU A 274 -1.88 11.02 -17.36
N ARG A 275 -2.72 11.74 -18.13
CA ARG A 275 -2.98 11.34 -19.52
C ARG A 275 -1.73 11.41 -20.39
N GLY A 276 -0.92 12.45 -20.21
CA GLY A 276 0.36 12.61 -20.90
C GLY A 276 1.34 11.52 -20.50
N ASN A 277 1.50 11.29 -19.18
CA ASN A 277 2.40 10.27 -18.63
C ASN A 277 2.01 8.86 -19.11
N SER A 278 0.71 8.52 -19.12
CA SER A 278 0.24 7.22 -19.61
C SER A 278 0.52 7.03 -21.11
N ASN A 279 0.34 8.06 -21.94
CA ASN A 279 0.67 8.01 -23.35
C ASN A 279 2.19 7.84 -23.58
N TRP A 280 3.01 8.58 -22.84
CA TRP A 280 4.47 8.43 -22.89
C TRP A 280 4.92 7.03 -22.43
N MET A 281 4.31 6.52 -21.34
CA MET A 281 4.64 5.16 -20.88
C MET A 281 4.34 4.11 -21.97
N SER A 282 3.21 4.22 -22.68
CA SER A 282 2.93 3.33 -23.81
C SER A 282 3.99 3.43 -24.92
N CYS A 283 4.51 4.64 -25.21
CA CYS A 283 5.61 4.81 -26.15
C CYS A 283 6.93 4.21 -25.64
N HIS A 284 7.19 4.32 -24.32
CA HIS A 284 8.35 3.69 -23.71
C HIS A 284 8.26 2.15 -23.77
N GLU A 285 7.07 1.59 -23.57
CA GLU A 285 6.84 0.14 -23.67
C GLU A 285 7.23 -0.45 -25.02
N ASP A 286 7.03 0.25 -26.12
CA ASP A 286 7.41 -0.21 -27.46
C ASP A 286 8.92 -0.44 -27.62
N ARG A 287 9.72 0.31 -26.87
CA ARG A 287 11.19 0.28 -26.93
C ARG A 287 11.84 -0.25 -25.65
N MET A 288 11.00 -0.72 -24.72
CA MET A 288 11.48 -1.15 -23.41
C MET A 288 12.31 -2.42 -23.55
N GLU A 289 13.58 -2.31 -23.20
CA GLU A 289 14.54 -3.41 -23.13
C GLU A 289 15.32 -3.30 -21.82
N HIS A 290 15.49 -4.41 -21.13
CA HIS A 290 16.33 -4.49 -19.94
C HIS A 290 16.75 -5.93 -19.72
N GLU A 291 18.03 -6.16 -19.41
CA GLU A 291 18.59 -7.51 -19.24
C GLU A 291 17.88 -8.33 -18.16
N VAL A 292 17.47 -7.70 -17.06
CA VAL A 292 16.75 -8.38 -15.95
C VAL A 292 15.34 -8.84 -16.32
N PHE A 293 14.77 -8.34 -17.43
CA PHE A 293 13.46 -8.72 -17.95
C PHE A 293 13.52 -9.44 -19.29
N ALA A 294 14.70 -9.69 -19.86
CA ALA A 294 14.90 -10.10 -21.24
C ALA A 294 13.86 -11.13 -21.74
N ASP A 295 13.69 -12.24 -21.03
CA ASP A 295 12.77 -13.32 -21.41
C ASP A 295 11.30 -13.07 -21.00
N SER A 296 11.03 -12.02 -20.24
CA SER A 296 9.72 -11.73 -19.65
C SER A 296 9.22 -10.31 -19.90
N ILE A 297 9.89 -9.58 -20.80
CA ILE A 297 9.51 -8.19 -21.11
C ILE A 297 8.05 -8.04 -21.56
N ASN A 298 7.53 -9.04 -22.28
CA ASN A 298 6.14 -9.03 -22.71
C ASN A 298 5.16 -9.41 -21.59
N ASP A 299 5.62 -10.09 -20.54
CA ASP A 299 4.77 -10.46 -19.42
C ASP A 299 4.42 -9.24 -18.56
N ILE A 300 5.32 -8.26 -18.50
CA ILE A 300 5.16 -7.05 -17.70
C ILE A 300 4.43 -5.90 -18.40
N LYS A 301 4.15 -6.03 -19.71
CA LYS A 301 3.37 -5.05 -20.50
C LYS A 301 1.88 -5.44 -20.52
N PRO A 302 0.93 -4.48 -20.55
CA PRO A 302 1.14 -3.05 -20.33
C PRO A 302 1.53 -2.75 -18.88
N VAL A 303 2.37 -1.75 -18.65
CA VAL A 303 2.78 -1.36 -17.29
C VAL A 303 1.61 -0.73 -16.55
N ILE A 304 0.92 0.20 -17.21
CA ILE A 304 -0.28 0.86 -16.68
C ILE A 304 -1.51 0.13 -17.20
N GLU A 305 -2.32 -0.39 -16.27
CA GLU A 305 -3.58 -1.04 -16.62
C GLU A 305 -4.61 -0.01 -17.12
N LYS A 306 -5.42 -0.42 -18.10
CA LYS A 306 -6.49 0.42 -18.61
C LYS A 306 -7.53 0.71 -17.52
N GLY A 307 -7.79 1.99 -17.28
CA GLY A 307 -8.75 2.42 -16.25
C GLY A 307 -8.13 2.50 -14.84
N ALA A 308 -6.81 2.41 -14.71
CA ALA A 308 -6.12 2.68 -13.45
C ALA A 308 -6.39 4.11 -12.98
N SER A 309 -6.48 4.32 -11.66
CA SER A 309 -6.43 5.66 -11.08
C SER A 309 -5.05 6.28 -11.29
N ASP A 310 -4.93 7.59 -11.11
CA ASP A 310 -3.65 8.28 -11.16
C ASP A 310 -2.61 7.68 -10.21
N SER A 311 -3.01 7.42 -8.97
CA SER A 311 -2.16 6.81 -7.95
C SER A 311 -1.78 5.36 -8.29
N ALA A 312 -2.70 4.57 -8.86
CA ALA A 312 -2.41 3.20 -9.29
C ALA A 312 -1.47 3.17 -10.49
N ALA A 313 -1.62 4.11 -11.43
CA ALA A 313 -0.72 4.27 -12.57
C ALA A 313 0.69 4.69 -12.10
N LEU A 314 0.77 5.66 -11.16
CA LEU A 314 2.01 6.08 -10.54
C LEU A 314 2.73 4.90 -9.87
N ASP A 315 2.00 4.12 -9.04
CA ASP A 315 2.52 2.93 -8.36
C ASP A 315 3.09 1.90 -9.34
N SER A 316 2.38 1.64 -10.44
CA SER A 316 2.81 0.65 -11.44
C SER A 316 4.14 1.04 -12.11
N VAL A 317 4.35 2.33 -12.39
CA VAL A 317 5.61 2.81 -12.97
C VAL A 317 6.73 2.85 -11.92
N PHE A 318 6.42 3.22 -10.66
CA PHE A 318 7.35 3.09 -9.55
C PHE A 318 7.85 1.63 -9.44
N GLU A 319 6.92 0.69 -9.39
CA GLU A 319 7.24 -0.75 -9.26
C GLU A 319 8.13 -1.21 -10.42
N LEU A 320 7.80 -0.88 -11.67
CA LEU A 320 8.64 -1.24 -12.84
C LEU A 320 10.07 -0.75 -12.70
N LEU A 321 10.25 0.53 -12.33
CA LEU A 321 11.58 1.13 -12.23
C LEU A 321 12.40 0.55 -11.08
N LEU A 322 11.76 0.21 -9.97
CA LEU A 322 12.38 -0.46 -8.82
C LEU A 322 12.80 -1.89 -9.18
N GLN A 323 11.93 -2.65 -9.81
CA GLN A 323 12.23 -4.01 -10.28
C GLN A 323 13.29 -4.03 -11.38
N GLY A 324 13.46 -2.91 -12.09
CA GLY A 324 14.58 -2.66 -13.00
C GLY A 324 15.89 -2.29 -12.30
N GLY A 325 15.96 -2.34 -10.96
CA GLY A 325 17.19 -2.15 -10.18
C GLY A 325 17.50 -0.70 -9.77
N ARG A 326 16.53 0.22 -9.87
CA ARG A 326 16.71 1.57 -9.33
C ARG A 326 16.33 1.62 -7.86
N SER A 327 17.06 2.43 -7.07
CA SER A 327 16.71 2.64 -5.67
C SER A 327 15.44 3.49 -5.53
N LEU A 328 14.68 3.26 -4.46
CA LEU A 328 13.43 3.99 -4.19
C LEU A 328 13.60 5.52 -4.16
N PRO A 329 14.65 6.10 -3.52
CA PRO A 329 14.89 7.54 -3.61
C PRO A 329 15.15 8.04 -5.04
N MET A 330 15.84 7.26 -5.86
CA MET A 330 16.09 7.61 -7.27
C MET A 330 14.79 7.61 -8.07
N VAL A 331 13.94 6.59 -7.90
CA VAL A 331 12.66 6.51 -8.59
C VAL A 331 11.77 7.69 -8.23
N LYS A 332 11.67 8.04 -6.93
CA LYS A 332 10.95 9.25 -6.49
C LYS A 332 11.49 10.50 -7.18
N THR A 333 12.80 10.67 -7.23
CA THR A 333 13.46 11.83 -7.85
C THR A 333 13.22 11.88 -9.36
N MET A 334 13.19 10.74 -10.03
CA MET A 334 12.92 10.66 -11.47
C MET A 334 11.48 11.00 -11.82
N MET A 335 10.53 10.47 -11.06
CA MET A 335 9.11 10.60 -11.38
C MET A 335 8.51 11.89 -10.84
N ILE A 336 8.95 12.33 -9.66
CA ILE A 336 8.49 13.58 -9.03
C ILE A 336 9.74 14.40 -8.66
N PRO A 337 10.37 15.00 -9.67
CA PRO A 337 11.56 15.84 -9.44
C PRO A 337 11.19 17.11 -8.68
N GLU A 338 12.12 17.64 -7.92
CA GLU A 338 12.00 18.94 -7.28
C GLU A 338 11.99 20.07 -8.32
N ALA A 339 11.32 21.18 -8.00
CA ALA A 339 11.32 22.38 -8.84
C ALA A 339 12.64 23.14 -8.69
N MET A 340 13.72 22.61 -9.26
CA MET A 340 15.04 23.21 -9.23
C MET A 340 15.42 23.85 -10.57
N ASP A 341 16.27 24.85 -10.50
CA ASP A 341 16.98 25.35 -11.68
C ASP A 341 18.03 24.32 -12.13
N VAL A 342 17.69 23.56 -13.17
CA VAL A 342 18.56 22.53 -13.75
C VAL A 342 19.68 23.11 -14.62
N SER A 343 19.70 24.44 -14.86
CA SER A 343 20.77 25.13 -15.59
C SER A 343 22.05 25.32 -14.76
N GLY A 344 21.96 25.09 -13.44
CA GLY A 344 23.10 25.20 -12.53
C GLY A 344 24.15 24.12 -12.73
N ASP A 345 25.40 24.41 -12.33
CA ASP A 345 26.52 23.46 -12.45
C ASP A 345 26.71 22.54 -11.21
N SER A 346 25.78 22.55 -10.27
CA SER A 346 25.83 21.68 -9.10
C SER A 346 25.60 20.21 -9.48
N LYS A 347 26.11 19.26 -8.67
CA LYS A 347 25.88 17.83 -8.86
C LYS A 347 24.38 17.51 -8.83
N LEU A 348 23.62 18.20 -8.00
CA LEU A 348 22.19 18.01 -7.86
C LEU A 348 21.43 18.49 -9.10
N ALA A 349 21.79 19.66 -9.65
CA ALA A 349 21.22 20.16 -10.90
C ALA A 349 21.47 19.17 -12.07
N LYS A 350 22.66 18.58 -12.14
CA LYS A 350 22.98 17.55 -13.14
C LYS A 350 22.17 16.28 -12.97
N LEU A 351 21.92 15.86 -11.72
CA LEU A 351 21.05 14.71 -11.43
C LEU A 351 19.62 14.97 -11.89
N TYR A 352 19.04 16.12 -11.57
CA TYR A 352 17.69 16.46 -12.04
C TYR A 352 17.61 16.63 -13.56
N ALA A 353 18.64 17.20 -14.20
CA ALA A 353 18.71 17.26 -15.65
C ALA A 353 18.70 15.87 -16.28
N TYR A 354 19.46 14.93 -15.71
CA TYR A 354 19.41 13.53 -16.13
C TYR A 354 18.02 12.93 -15.93
N CYS A 355 17.43 13.06 -14.76
CA CYS A 355 16.10 12.52 -14.46
C CYS A 355 15.05 13.02 -15.47
N ASN A 356 15.02 14.34 -15.73
CA ASN A 356 14.10 14.96 -16.67
C ASN A 356 14.36 14.58 -18.14
N SER A 357 15.54 14.05 -18.47
CA SER A 357 15.85 13.58 -19.83
C SER A 357 15.43 12.13 -20.09
N VAL A 358 15.22 11.33 -19.04
CA VAL A 358 14.93 9.89 -19.15
C VAL A 358 13.50 9.53 -18.75
N MET A 359 12.81 10.42 -18.04
CA MET A 359 11.43 10.20 -17.59
C MET A 359 10.67 11.53 -17.56
N GLU A 360 9.45 11.53 -18.05
CA GLU A 360 8.54 12.66 -17.97
C GLU A 360 8.09 12.85 -16.51
N PRO A 361 8.17 14.09 -15.95
CA PRO A 361 7.69 14.34 -14.61
C PRO A 361 6.21 14.01 -14.45
N TRP A 362 5.87 13.33 -13.38
CA TRP A 362 4.49 13.12 -12.94
C TRP A 362 4.13 14.28 -12.02
N ASP A 363 3.37 15.24 -12.55
CA ASP A 363 3.16 16.53 -11.91
C ASP A 363 1.75 16.69 -11.38
N GLY A 364 1.67 17.27 -10.19
CA GLY A 364 0.45 17.54 -9.45
C GLY A 364 0.71 17.61 -7.95
N PRO A 365 -0.25 18.09 -7.16
CA PRO A 365 -0.13 18.07 -5.69
C PRO A 365 0.07 16.64 -5.18
N ALA A 366 1.11 16.38 -4.42
CA ALA A 366 1.39 15.04 -3.91
C ALA A 366 2.09 15.03 -2.56
N ALA A 367 1.63 14.16 -1.67
CA ALA A 367 2.41 13.64 -0.55
C ALA A 367 2.45 12.12 -0.66
N ILE A 368 3.65 11.55 -0.63
CA ILE A 368 3.89 10.13 -0.88
C ILE A 368 4.56 9.51 0.32
N ALA A 369 4.07 8.36 0.75
CA ALA A 369 4.77 7.44 1.62
C ALA A 369 5.00 6.14 0.83
N ALA A 370 6.22 5.63 0.77
CA ALA A 370 6.54 4.46 -0.04
C ALA A 370 7.56 3.54 0.67
N HIS A 371 7.47 2.25 0.34
CA HIS A 371 8.41 1.24 0.82
C HIS A 371 8.87 0.35 -0.33
N PHE A 372 10.18 0.10 -0.40
CA PHE A 372 10.77 -0.94 -1.24
C PHE A 372 12.18 -1.28 -0.75
N GLY A 373 12.48 -2.58 -0.69
CA GLY A 373 13.77 -3.04 -0.19
C GLY A 373 14.00 -2.62 1.28
N ASP A 374 15.12 -1.97 1.51
CA ASP A 374 15.49 -1.46 2.84
C ASP A 374 15.09 0.01 3.05
N TRP A 375 14.27 0.55 2.14
CA TRP A 375 13.88 1.95 2.15
C TRP A 375 12.42 2.15 2.51
N VAL A 376 12.18 3.02 3.47
CA VAL A 376 10.90 3.70 3.67
C VAL A 376 11.13 5.18 3.43
N ILE A 377 10.37 5.79 2.55
CA ILE A 377 10.51 7.21 2.22
C ILE A 377 9.19 7.96 2.39
N GLY A 378 9.32 9.22 2.75
CA GLY A 378 8.28 10.24 2.61
C GLY A 378 8.75 11.32 1.65
N GLY A 379 7.84 11.88 0.89
CA GLY A 379 8.17 12.96 -0.03
C GLY A 379 6.95 13.76 -0.44
N THR A 380 7.20 15.00 -0.84
CA THR A 380 6.16 15.89 -1.36
C THR A 380 6.30 16.07 -2.87
N ASP A 381 5.31 16.73 -3.48
CA ASP A 381 5.39 17.17 -4.87
C ASP A 381 6.51 18.19 -5.09
N ARG A 382 6.79 18.49 -6.36
CA ARG A 382 7.88 19.37 -6.77
C ARG A 382 7.82 20.79 -6.18
N ASN A 383 6.66 21.25 -5.75
CA ASN A 383 6.45 22.60 -5.20
C ASN A 383 6.09 22.57 -3.71
N GLY A 384 6.01 21.39 -3.08
CA GLY A 384 5.63 21.21 -1.69
C GLY A 384 4.20 21.67 -1.38
N LEU A 385 3.27 21.47 -2.31
CA LEU A 385 1.85 21.86 -2.17
C LEU A 385 1.15 21.05 -1.09
N ARG A 386 1.38 19.73 -1.06
CA ARG A 386 0.86 18.86 0.02
C ARG A 386 1.86 18.84 1.19
N PRO A 387 1.40 19.01 2.43
CA PRO A 387 2.28 18.98 3.59
C PRO A 387 2.66 17.54 3.96
N MET A 388 3.87 17.37 4.48
CA MET A 388 4.29 16.18 5.20
C MET A 388 5.20 16.56 6.37
N ARG A 389 4.92 16.01 7.55
CA ARG A 389 5.66 16.26 8.79
C ARG A 389 6.32 14.98 9.25
N TYR A 390 7.41 15.10 10.01
CA TYR A 390 8.03 13.95 10.65
C TYR A 390 8.35 14.22 12.12
N THR A 391 8.41 13.14 12.88
CA THR A 391 8.88 13.09 14.26
C THR A 391 9.78 11.87 14.40
N HIS A 392 11.00 12.11 14.87
CA HIS A 392 11.96 11.08 15.27
C HIS A 392 11.96 11.01 16.79
N THR A 393 11.79 9.80 17.34
CA THR A 393 11.75 9.58 18.79
C THR A 393 13.05 9.01 19.32
N THR A 394 13.36 9.28 20.59
CA THR A 394 14.58 8.77 21.25
C THR A 394 14.58 7.24 21.43
N ASP A 395 13.42 6.60 21.35
CA ASP A 395 13.28 5.14 21.37
C ASP A 395 13.32 4.50 19.97
N GLY A 396 13.67 5.29 18.95
CA GLY A 396 14.03 4.83 17.62
C GLY A 396 12.86 4.61 16.67
N LEU A 397 11.74 5.34 16.83
CA LEU A 397 10.68 5.41 15.82
C LEU A 397 10.84 6.66 14.96
N LEU A 398 10.64 6.51 13.67
CA LEU A 398 10.42 7.59 12.72
C LEU A 398 8.96 7.57 12.28
N ILE A 399 8.24 8.64 12.59
CA ILE A 399 6.82 8.82 12.26
C ILE A 399 6.74 9.96 11.26
N ALA A 400 6.15 9.73 10.09
CA ALA A 400 5.92 10.79 9.12
C ALA A 400 4.53 10.71 8.52
N GLY A 401 3.95 11.86 8.19
CA GLY A 401 2.65 11.89 7.56
C GLY A 401 2.11 13.28 7.28
N SER A 402 0.95 13.32 6.69
CA SER A 402 0.28 14.55 6.22
C SER A 402 -0.08 15.52 7.35
N GLU A 403 -0.15 15.05 8.59
CA GLU A 403 -0.54 15.86 9.75
C GLU A 403 0.43 15.64 10.93
N THR A 404 0.45 16.59 11.85
CA THR A 404 1.16 16.45 13.12
C THR A 404 0.22 15.84 14.17
N GLY A 405 0.76 15.03 15.09
CA GLY A 405 -0.01 14.47 16.22
C GLY A 405 -0.85 13.25 15.85
N MET A 406 -0.59 12.59 14.73
CA MET A 406 -1.26 11.34 14.34
C MET A 406 -0.94 10.18 15.29
N VAL A 407 0.23 10.19 15.89
CA VAL A 407 0.63 9.28 16.97
C VAL A 407 0.90 10.10 18.21
N HIS A 408 0.38 9.67 19.34
CA HIS A 408 0.69 10.29 20.61
C HIS A 408 2.13 9.97 21.02
N VAL A 409 2.99 10.98 20.97
CA VAL A 409 4.38 10.89 21.41
C VAL A 409 4.58 11.79 22.62
N ASP A 410 5.17 11.24 23.69
CA ASP A 410 5.62 12.03 24.83
C ASP A 410 6.66 13.04 24.36
N GLU A 411 6.42 14.34 24.58
CA GLU A 411 7.31 15.43 24.16
C GLU A 411 8.75 15.23 24.63
N THR A 412 8.96 14.59 25.78
CA THR A 412 10.30 14.29 26.33
C THR A 412 11.04 13.23 25.52
N LYS A 413 10.34 12.48 24.68
CA LYS A 413 10.90 11.45 23.79
C LYS A 413 11.13 11.95 22.37
N ILE A 414 10.80 13.18 22.05
CA ILE A 414 11.05 13.72 20.71
C ILE A 414 12.53 14.10 20.61
N ALA A 415 13.27 13.40 19.74
CA ALA A 415 14.65 13.72 19.42
C ALA A 415 14.73 14.82 18.36
N GLU A 416 13.86 14.73 17.35
CA GLU A 416 13.78 15.69 16.24
C GLU A 416 12.37 15.69 15.65
N CYS A 417 11.93 16.84 15.18
CA CYS A 417 10.70 16.94 14.39
C CYS A 417 10.81 18.05 13.35
N GLY A 418 10.08 17.91 12.26
CA GLY A 418 10.17 18.87 11.19
C GLY A 418 9.15 18.69 10.09
N ARG A 419 9.37 19.41 8.99
CA ARG A 419 8.59 19.33 7.76
C ARG A 419 9.48 18.72 6.67
N LEU A 420 8.93 17.78 5.91
CA LEU A 420 9.54 17.34 4.67
C LEU A 420 9.30 18.41 3.60
N GLY A 421 10.38 18.80 2.92
CA GLY A 421 10.39 19.80 1.84
C GLY A 421 10.43 19.15 0.48
#